data_2035dad4aa2771a8b12a9258f0d7e4ab
#
_entry.id   2035dad4aa2771a8b12a9258f0d7e4ab
#
_cell.length_a   1.000
_cell.length_b   1.000
_cell.length_c   1.000
_cell.angle_alpha   90.00
_cell.angle_beta   90.00
_cell.angle_gamma   90.00
#
_symmetry.space_group_name_H-M   'P 1'
#
loop_
_entity.id
_entity.type
_entity.pdbx_description
1 polymer ?
#
loop_
_entity_poly.entity_id
_entity_poly.type
_entity_poly.pdbx_seq_one_letter_code
_entity_poly.pdbx_strand_id
1 'polypeptide(L)'
;MNAVGIDVSKGKSTVTIRRPGNEVLLPPCDFPHTQSCINGLIEQIKSLDGETKVCMEHTRRYYEPVASWLSDAGIFVSAVNPILIKEFGDDSLRTPKTDKADAKKIARYTLDRWANLKQYNHMDEIRNQLKTMNRQFGFYMDHKTAMKNNLIALLDQAYPGANDFFDSPARSDGSQKWVDFVYTYWHVDCVRGRSPEAFAQHYQDWCRRKGYNFSASKAEAIYSRSSDLIAVFPKDNTTKMLIRQAVAMLNATSATVESLRQKMDETASALPEYPVVMAMHGVGPTLGPQLMAEIGDVTRFTHREALTAFAGVDPGSRQSGKHEQKSVRTSKKGSPNLHKTLFQIMAGLLKRSPADDPVYAFMDKKRAQGKPYYVYMTAGANKFLRIYYGRVKEYLSTDTEADNA
;
A
#
# COMPACT_ATOMS: atom_id res chain seq x y z
N MET A 1 31.48 -10.21 21.14
CA MET A 1 30.10 -10.14 20.63
C MET A 1 29.28 -9.28 21.58
N ASN A 2 28.79 -8.13 21.13
CA ASN A 2 27.94 -7.25 21.92
C ASN A 2 26.57 -7.11 21.21
N ALA A 3 25.50 -7.52 21.86
CA ALA A 3 24.15 -7.43 21.32
C ALA A 3 23.43 -6.22 21.91
N VAL A 4 23.06 -5.29 21.05
CA VAL A 4 22.25 -4.12 21.39
C VAL A 4 20.80 -4.40 21.00
N GLY A 5 19.91 -4.52 21.96
CA GLY A 5 18.48 -4.64 21.73
C GLY A 5 17.78 -3.32 21.94
N ILE A 6 17.04 -2.87 20.95
CA ILE A 6 16.30 -1.61 20.95
C ILE A 6 14.80 -1.88 20.75
N ASP A 7 14.01 -1.56 21.75
CA ASP A 7 12.56 -1.45 21.61
C ASP A 7 12.19 -0.02 21.26
N VAL A 8 11.61 0.16 20.06
CA VAL A 8 11.37 1.48 19.47
C VAL A 8 9.94 1.91 19.66
N SER A 9 9.74 3.06 20.31
CA SER A 9 8.46 3.72 20.52
C SER A 9 8.43 5.11 19.86
N LYS A 10 7.28 5.77 19.89
CA LYS A 10 7.16 7.13 19.33
C LYS A 10 7.94 8.14 20.19
N GLY A 11 8.98 8.72 19.61
CA GLY A 11 9.79 9.80 20.22
C GLY A 11 10.80 9.34 21.26
N LYS A 12 10.80 8.07 21.65
CA LYS A 12 11.79 7.45 22.56
C LYS A 12 11.98 5.99 22.25
N SER A 13 13.08 5.41 22.67
CA SER A 13 13.34 3.96 22.64
C SER A 13 13.93 3.49 23.95
N THR A 14 13.78 2.19 24.23
CA THR A 14 14.46 1.54 25.35
C THR A 14 15.59 0.68 24.79
N VAL A 15 16.80 0.87 25.30
CA VAL A 15 18.04 0.20 24.85
C VAL A 15 18.62 -0.64 25.98
N THR A 16 19.16 -1.79 25.63
CA THR A 16 20.01 -2.60 26.50
C THR A 16 21.17 -3.20 25.71
N ILE A 17 22.35 -3.36 26.33
CA ILE A 17 23.51 -4.01 25.73
C ILE A 17 23.90 -5.23 26.56
N ARG A 18 24.03 -6.36 25.86
CA ARG A 18 24.33 -7.65 26.48
C ARG A 18 25.42 -8.41 25.73
N ARG A 19 26.13 -9.26 26.48
CA ARG A 19 27.08 -10.24 25.95
C ARG A 19 26.59 -11.67 26.21
N PRO A 20 27.20 -12.68 25.55
CA PRO A 20 26.96 -14.08 25.88
C PRO A 20 27.15 -14.37 27.38
N GLY A 21 26.45 -15.37 27.91
CA GLY A 21 26.51 -15.66 29.33
C GLY A 21 25.68 -14.75 30.23
N ASN A 22 24.77 -13.98 29.64
CA ASN A 22 23.86 -13.06 30.37
C ASN A 22 24.54 -11.81 30.99
N GLU A 23 25.79 -11.52 30.60
CA GLU A 23 26.51 -10.31 31.02
C GLU A 23 25.77 -9.07 30.51
N VAL A 24 25.55 -8.08 31.38
CA VAL A 24 24.83 -6.84 31.07
C VAL A 24 25.83 -5.69 31.11
N LEU A 25 26.11 -5.14 29.92
CA LEU A 25 26.98 -3.96 29.79
C LEU A 25 26.21 -2.64 29.98
N LEU A 26 24.94 -2.62 29.51
CA LEU A 26 24.02 -1.50 29.71
C LEU A 26 22.67 -2.08 30.16
N PRO A 27 22.21 -1.79 31.38
CA PRO A 27 20.86 -2.16 31.81
C PRO A 27 19.82 -1.40 30.97
N PRO A 28 18.58 -1.91 30.85
CA PRO A 28 17.55 -1.24 30.06
C PRO A 28 17.33 0.21 30.48
N CYS A 29 17.61 1.15 29.61
CA CYS A 29 17.42 2.58 29.81
C CYS A 29 16.68 3.19 28.62
N ASP A 30 15.89 4.21 28.90
CA ASP A 30 15.17 4.97 27.89
C ASP A 30 16.07 6.05 27.31
N PHE A 31 16.00 6.26 26.00
CA PHE A 31 16.64 7.38 25.34
C PHE A 31 15.66 8.08 24.41
N PRO A 32 15.57 9.43 24.46
CA PRO A 32 14.78 10.22 23.54
C PRO A 32 15.36 10.20 22.13
N HIS A 33 14.52 10.32 21.11
CA HIS A 33 14.97 10.44 19.70
C HIS A 33 15.45 11.87 19.40
N THR A 34 16.44 12.34 20.16
CA THR A 34 17.14 13.60 19.90
C THR A 34 18.52 13.30 19.33
N GLN A 35 19.05 14.22 18.52
CA GLN A 35 20.36 14.06 17.90
C GLN A 35 21.46 13.82 18.93
N SER A 36 21.44 14.56 20.05
CA SER A 36 22.42 14.41 21.13
C SER A 36 22.38 13.01 21.77
N CYS A 37 21.18 12.49 22.08
CA CYS A 37 21.02 11.17 22.69
C CYS A 37 21.44 10.05 21.73
N ILE A 38 21.10 10.16 20.44
CA ILE A 38 21.49 9.14 19.45
C ILE A 38 23.00 9.18 19.21
N ASN A 39 23.61 10.36 19.13
CA ASN A 39 25.06 10.48 19.03
C ASN A 39 25.77 9.87 20.25
N GLY A 40 25.26 10.11 21.46
CA GLY A 40 25.80 9.48 22.68
C GLY A 40 25.68 7.95 22.66
N LEU A 41 24.59 7.41 22.14
CA LEU A 41 24.43 5.97 21.95
C LEU A 41 25.43 5.42 20.91
N ILE A 42 25.64 6.14 19.81
CA ILE A 42 26.63 5.78 18.78
C ILE A 42 28.03 5.72 19.37
N GLU A 43 28.44 6.74 20.15
CA GLU A 43 29.74 6.79 20.82
C GLU A 43 29.89 5.61 21.81
N GLN A 44 28.87 5.36 22.60
CA GLN A 44 28.86 4.24 23.54
C GLN A 44 29.00 2.89 22.81
N ILE A 45 28.26 2.67 21.71
CA ILE A 45 28.36 1.43 20.92
C ILE A 45 29.77 1.28 20.31
N LYS A 46 30.33 2.38 19.78
CA LYS A 46 31.69 2.37 19.17
C LYS A 46 32.81 2.17 20.18
N SER A 47 32.58 2.52 21.45
CA SER A 47 33.57 2.32 22.52
C SER A 47 33.63 0.86 23.03
N LEU A 48 32.72 0.00 22.59
CA LEU A 48 32.69 -1.39 23.04
C LEU A 48 33.75 -2.23 22.31
N ASP A 49 34.51 -3.00 23.07
CA ASP A 49 35.44 -3.98 22.51
C ASP A 49 34.72 -5.14 21.84
N GLY A 50 35.14 -5.46 20.60
CA GLY A 50 34.64 -6.61 19.84
C GLY A 50 33.46 -6.27 18.93
N GLU A 51 33.02 -7.26 18.16
CA GLU A 51 31.93 -7.09 17.19
C GLU A 51 30.61 -6.77 17.89
N THR A 52 29.95 -5.72 17.42
CA THR A 52 28.65 -5.25 17.96
C THR A 52 27.58 -5.29 16.88
N LYS A 53 26.44 -5.87 17.21
CA LYS A 53 25.24 -5.88 16.34
C LYS A 53 24.07 -5.28 17.09
N VAL A 54 23.37 -4.37 16.42
CA VAL A 54 22.15 -3.74 16.89
C VAL A 54 20.96 -4.44 16.25
N CYS A 55 19.95 -4.77 17.05
CA CYS A 55 18.68 -5.29 16.54
C CYS A 55 17.50 -4.49 17.10
N MET A 56 16.50 -4.28 16.27
CA MET A 56 15.24 -3.63 16.64
C MET A 56 14.07 -4.24 15.87
N GLU A 57 12.85 -4.08 16.40
CA GLU A 57 11.65 -4.46 15.68
C GLU A 57 11.29 -3.41 14.62
N HIS A 58 10.95 -3.84 13.40
CA HIS A 58 10.45 -2.93 12.37
C HIS A 58 8.95 -2.61 12.57
N THR A 59 8.58 -2.15 13.75
CA THR A 59 7.21 -1.77 14.09
C THR A 59 6.90 -0.37 13.59
N ARG A 60 5.98 -0.25 12.62
CA ARG A 60 5.61 1.01 11.95
C ARG A 60 6.85 1.73 11.37
N ARG A 61 6.89 3.09 11.40
CA ARG A 61 8.00 3.89 10.85
C ARG A 61 8.93 4.48 11.92
N TYR A 62 8.65 4.21 13.19
CA TYR A 62 9.42 4.82 14.27
C TYR A 62 10.86 4.31 14.34
N TYR A 63 11.13 3.09 13.84
CA TYR A 63 12.46 2.52 13.82
C TYR A 63 13.35 3.09 12.69
N GLU A 64 12.76 3.55 11.57
CA GLU A 64 13.51 4.01 10.40
C GLU A 64 14.55 5.08 10.71
N PRO A 65 14.23 6.19 11.42
CA PRO A 65 15.24 7.21 11.76
C PRO A 65 16.37 6.68 12.64
N VAL A 66 16.04 5.81 13.63
CA VAL A 66 17.05 5.24 14.54
C VAL A 66 17.95 4.26 13.78
N ALA A 67 17.38 3.40 12.94
CA ALA A 67 18.12 2.45 12.12
C ALA A 67 19.03 3.15 11.11
N SER A 68 18.53 4.21 10.45
CA SER A 68 19.31 5.01 9.51
C SER A 68 20.53 5.65 10.18
N TRP A 69 20.35 6.40 11.26
CA TRP A 69 21.44 7.07 11.95
C TRP A 69 22.53 6.13 12.48
N LEU A 70 22.13 4.98 13.02
CA LEU A 70 23.07 3.96 13.47
C LEU A 70 23.82 3.32 12.28
N SER A 71 23.10 3.05 11.18
CA SER A 71 23.70 2.51 9.96
C SER A 71 24.66 3.50 9.30
N ASP A 72 24.29 4.78 9.21
CA ASP A 72 25.12 5.86 8.65
C ASP A 72 26.40 6.08 9.49
N ALA A 73 26.33 5.77 10.78
CA ALA A 73 27.50 5.76 11.66
C ALA A 73 28.40 4.53 11.49
N GLY A 74 28.09 3.62 10.54
CA GLY A 74 28.84 2.39 10.26
C GLY A 74 28.59 1.24 11.23
N ILE A 75 27.50 1.30 12.03
CA ILE A 75 27.12 0.25 12.96
C ILE A 75 26.26 -0.79 12.25
N PHE A 76 26.52 -2.08 12.49
CA PHE A 76 25.65 -3.15 11.99
C PHE A 76 24.28 -3.07 12.66
N VAL A 77 23.23 -2.79 11.90
CA VAL A 77 21.86 -2.73 12.35
C VAL A 77 21.03 -3.81 11.65
N SER A 78 20.15 -4.47 12.38
CA SER A 78 19.16 -5.39 11.85
C SER A 78 17.75 -5.00 12.31
N ALA A 79 16.86 -4.73 11.36
CA ALA A 79 15.45 -4.48 11.62
C ALA A 79 14.65 -5.77 11.37
N VAL A 80 14.08 -6.33 12.43
CA VAL A 80 13.48 -7.67 12.43
C VAL A 80 11.96 -7.60 12.49
N ASN A 81 11.30 -8.55 11.82
CA ASN A 81 9.84 -8.67 11.90
C ASN A 81 9.40 -8.95 13.36
N PRO A 82 8.47 -8.16 13.93
CA PRO A 82 7.95 -8.35 15.28
C PRO A 82 7.46 -9.78 15.57
N ILE A 83 6.95 -10.48 14.55
CA ILE A 83 6.50 -11.86 14.68
C ILE A 83 7.66 -12.79 15.09
N LEU A 84 8.87 -12.58 14.53
CA LEU A 84 10.04 -13.40 14.86
C LEU A 84 10.50 -13.19 16.29
N ILE A 85 10.43 -11.96 16.79
CA ILE A 85 10.71 -11.64 18.18
C ILE A 85 9.63 -12.22 19.10
N LYS A 86 8.35 -12.14 18.69
CA LYS A 86 7.23 -12.71 19.44
C LYS A 86 7.30 -14.24 19.52
N GLU A 87 7.64 -14.90 18.42
CA GLU A 87 7.79 -16.36 18.33
C GLU A 87 9.09 -16.86 18.99
N PHE A 88 10.05 -15.99 19.25
CA PHE A 88 11.25 -16.30 20.04
C PHE A 88 10.83 -16.41 21.51
N GLY A 89 10.87 -17.66 22.03
CA GLY A 89 10.27 -18.03 23.32
C GLY A 89 10.65 -17.16 24.51
N ASP A 90 9.74 -17.07 25.45
CA ASP A 90 9.98 -16.48 26.77
C ASP A 90 10.27 -17.65 27.74
N ASP A 91 11.42 -17.62 28.40
CA ASP A 91 11.81 -18.64 29.39
C ASP A 91 11.03 -18.51 30.73
N SER A 92 10.00 -17.65 30.78
CA SER A 92 9.24 -17.34 31.98
C SER A 92 7.75 -17.53 31.77
N LEU A 93 7.09 -18.23 32.65
CA LEU A 93 5.64 -18.40 32.70
C LEU A 93 4.88 -17.07 32.99
N ARG A 94 5.57 -16.02 33.43
CA ARG A 94 5.03 -14.68 33.68
C ARG A 94 5.91 -13.67 32.97
N THR A 95 5.44 -13.15 31.85
CA THR A 95 6.11 -12.08 31.09
C THR A 95 5.37 -10.77 31.31
N PRO A 96 5.91 -9.83 32.11
CA PRO A 96 5.38 -8.49 32.15
C PRO A 96 5.71 -7.84 30.77
N LYS A 97 4.69 -7.38 30.06
CA LYS A 97 4.86 -6.63 28.83
C LYS A 97 5.29 -5.20 29.15
N THR A 98 6.59 -4.94 29.05
CA THR A 98 7.19 -3.61 29.25
C THR A 98 8.29 -3.39 28.23
N ASP A 99 8.48 -2.15 27.79
CA ASP A 99 9.55 -1.75 26.85
C ASP A 99 10.93 -2.28 27.29
N LYS A 100 11.18 -2.29 28.60
CA LYS A 100 12.42 -2.86 29.19
C LYS A 100 12.54 -4.38 29.01
N ALA A 101 11.43 -5.11 29.09
CA ALA A 101 11.42 -6.56 28.86
C ALA A 101 11.59 -6.85 27.37
N ASP A 102 10.93 -6.07 26.52
CA ASP A 102 10.99 -6.21 25.06
C ASP A 102 12.42 -5.90 24.55
N ALA A 103 13.08 -4.84 25.01
CA ALA A 103 14.49 -4.56 24.69
C ALA A 103 15.44 -5.71 25.10
N LYS A 104 15.22 -6.31 26.31
CA LYS A 104 15.99 -7.49 26.75
C LYS A 104 15.76 -8.71 25.85
N LYS A 105 14.53 -8.94 25.44
CA LYS A 105 14.16 -10.04 24.55
C LYS A 105 14.80 -9.86 23.17
N ILE A 106 14.78 -8.64 22.63
CA ILE A 106 15.46 -8.30 21.36
C ILE A 106 16.97 -8.54 21.47
N ALA A 107 17.63 -8.12 22.56
CA ALA A 107 19.06 -8.36 22.75
C ALA A 107 19.40 -9.87 22.84
N ARG A 108 18.56 -10.69 23.49
CA ARG A 108 18.73 -12.15 23.54
C ARG A 108 18.54 -12.77 22.16
N TYR A 109 17.51 -12.36 21.43
CA TYR A 109 17.29 -12.77 20.05
C TYR A 109 18.51 -12.46 19.17
N THR A 110 19.10 -11.27 19.36
CA THR A 110 20.31 -10.85 18.64
C THR A 110 21.49 -11.81 18.88
N LEU A 111 21.72 -12.23 20.14
CA LEU A 111 22.77 -13.18 20.47
C LEU A 111 22.50 -14.55 19.88
N ASP A 112 21.27 -15.06 19.96
CA ASP A 112 20.87 -16.37 19.47
C ASP A 112 20.94 -16.46 17.92
N ARG A 113 20.56 -15.38 17.25
CA ARG A 113 20.49 -15.31 15.79
C ARG A 113 21.69 -14.61 15.15
N TRP A 114 22.77 -14.43 15.86
CA TRP A 114 23.93 -13.61 15.48
C TRP A 114 24.39 -13.80 14.04
N ALA A 115 24.60 -15.04 13.60
CA ALA A 115 25.05 -15.37 12.25
C ALA A 115 23.97 -15.16 11.17
N ASN A 116 22.70 -15.18 11.57
CA ASN A 116 21.56 -15.12 10.65
C ASN A 116 20.93 -13.72 10.53
N LEU A 117 21.42 -12.74 11.31
CA LEU A 117 20.93 -11.38 11.24
C LEU A 117 21.30 -10.75 9.90
N LYS A 118 20.31 -10.14 9.26
CA LYS A 118 20.50 -9.39 8.01
C LYS A 118 20.75 -7.94 8.32
N GLN A 119 21.77 -7.38 7.69
CA GLN A 119 22.07 -5.96 7.81
C GLN A 119 20.93 -5.13 7.21
N TYR A 120 20.57 -4.07 7.92
CA TYR A 120 19.62 -3.07 7.45
C TYR A 120 20.18 -2.37 6.22
N ASN A 121 19.45 -2.46 5.12
CA ASN A 121 19.77 -1.74 3.90
C ASN A 121 18.98 -0.42 3.90
N HIS A 122 19.68 0.67 3.86
CA HIS A 122 19.07 1.97 3.69
C HIS A 122 18.41 2.02 2.30
N MET A 123 17.09 2.20 2.28
CA MET A 123 16.39 2.44 1.02
C MET A 123 16.78 3.85 0.53
N ASP A 124 17.13 3.98 -0.74
CA ASP A 124 17.47 5.29 -1.28
C ASP A 124 16.34 6.32 -1.08
N GLU A 125 16.67 7.59 -1.15
CA GLU A 125 15.73 8.67 -0.85
C GLU A 125 14.51 8.65 -1.78
N ILE A 126 14.70 8.36 -3.06
CA ILE A 126 13.63 8.28 -4.08
C ILE A 126 12.63 7.17 -3.71
N ARG A 127 13.12 5.98 -3.34
CA ARG A 127 12.29 4.84 -2.94
C ARG A 127 11.54 5.12 -1.64
N ASN A 128 12.18 5.81 -0.68
CA ASN A 128 11.56 6.24 0.57
C ASN A 128 10.42 7.24 0.33
N GLN A 129 10.66 8.23 -0.54
CA GLN A 129 9.65 9.20 -0.93
C GLN A 129 8.48 8.51 -1.64
N LEU A 130 8.76 7.63 -2.59
CA LEU A 130 7.75 6.86 -3.33
C LEU A 130 6.91 6.00 -2.39
N LYS A 131 7.51 5.30 -1.44
CA LYS A 131 6.82 4.52 -0.41
C LYS A 131 5.94 5.40 0.47
N THR A 132 6.41 6.60 0.82
CA THR A 132 5.64 7.56 1.61
C THR A 132 4.40 8.04 0.84
N MET A 133 4.60 8.42 -0.43
CA MET A 133 3.49 8.83 -1.30
C MET A 133 2.48 7.69 -1.51
N ASN A 134 2.93 6.44 -1.66
CA ASN A 134 2.03 5.29 -1.77
C ASN A 134 1.16 5.10 -0.53
N ARG A 135 1.69 5.35 0.67
CA ARG A 135 0.89 5.33 1.90
C ARG A 135 -0.15 6.44 1.94
N GLN A 136 0.22 7.66 1.52
CA GLN A 136 -0.71 8.77 1.43
C GLN A 136 -1.77 8.53 0.35
N PHE A 137 -1.37 8.00 -0.81
CA PHE A 137 -2.31 7.61 -1.87
C PHE A 137 -3.36 6.62 -1.36
N GLY A 138 -2.94 5.56 -0.67
CA GLY A 138 -3.87 4.60 -0.06
C GLY A 138 -4.84 5.26 0.92
N PHE A 139 -4.34 6.11 1.81
CA PHE A 139 -5.15 6.86 2.78
C PHE A 139 -6.22 7.72 2.09
N TYR A 140 -5.85 8.51 1.08
CA TYR A 140 -6.80 9.36 0.35
C TYR A 140 -7.75 8.56 -0.54
N MET A 141 -7.35 7.38 -1.05
CA MET A 141 -8.25 6.47 -1.77
C MET A 141 -9.36 5.93 -0.86
N ASP A 142 -9.04 5.58 0.37
CA ASP A 142 -10.05 5.15 1.35
C ASP A 142 -10.99 6.30 1.71
N HIS A 143 -10.47 7.52 1.90
CA HIS A 143 -11.27 8.74 2.11
C HIS A 143 -12.16 9.06 0.91
N LYS A 144 -11.64 8.95 -0.32
CA LYS A 144 -12.43 9.13 -1.55
C LYS A 144 -13.62 8.17 -1.60
N THR A 145 -13.40 6.91 -1.21
CA THR A 145 -14.47 5.91 -1.15
C THR A 145 -15.51 6.28 -0.09
N ALA A 146 -15.08 6.72 1.09
CA ALA A 146 -15.97 7.17 2.16
C ALA A 146 -16.78 8.40 1.73
N MET A 147 -16.16 9.41 1.11
CA MET A 147 -16.82 10.60 0.61
C MET A 147 -17.82 10.28 -0.51
N LYS A 148 -17.47 9.36 -1.42
CA LYS A 148 -18.39 8.89 -2.47
C LYS A 148 -19.63 8.22 -1.86
N ASN A 149 -19.44 7.31 -0.90
CA ASN A 149 -20.54 6.62 -0.24
C ASN A 149 -21.43 7.59 0.55
N ASN A 150 -20.84 8.59 1.22
CA ASN A 150 -21.59 9.63 1.91
C ASN A 150 -22.44 10.46 0.94
N LEU A 151 -21.89 10.86 -0.22
CA LEU A 151 -22.66 11.60 -1.23
C LEU A 151 -23.80 10.74 -1.78
N ILE A 152 -23.57 9.45 -2.06
CA ILE A 152 -24.63 8.53 -2.52
C ILE A 152 -25.73 8.42 -1.48
N ALA A 153 -25.39 8.26 -0.20
CA ALA A 153 -26.38 8.17 0.87
C ALA A 153 -27.26 9.44 1.01
N LEU A 154 -26.69 10.63 0.77
CA LEU A 154 -27.47 11.88 0.71
C LEU A 154 -28.35 11.94 -0.55
N LEU A 155 -27.85 11.46 -1.68
CA LEU A 155 -28.62 11.39 -2.92
C LEU A 155 -29.79 10.40 -2.83
N ASP A 156 -29.63 9.29 -2.14
CA ASP A 156 -30.72 8.32 -1.90
C ASP A 156 -31.93 8.95 -1.21
N GLN A 157 -31.72 10.08 -0.47
CA GLN A 157 -32.77 10.83 0.17
C GLN A 157 -33.32 12.00 -0.68
N ALA A 158 -32.51 12.57 -1.58
CA ALA A 158 -32.85 13.77 -2.35
C ALA A 158 -33.03 13.52 -3.84
N TYR A 159 -32.28 12.60 -4.42
CA TYR A 159 -32.32 12.22 -5.83
C TYR A 159 -31.83 10.79 -6.04
N PRO A 160 -32.65 9.76 -5.67
CA PRO A 160 -32.25 8.38 -5.71
C PRO A 160 -31.72 7.93 -7.08
N GLY A 161 -30.58 7.25 -7.11
CA GLY A 161 -29.98 6.69 -8.32
C GLY A 161 -29.39 7.73 -9.29
N ALA A 162 -29.23 8.98 -8.91
CA ALA A 162 -28.61 10.01 -9.77
C ALA A 162 -27.13 9.70 -10.08
N ASN A 163 -26.45 8.96 -9.22
CA ASN A 163 -25.09 8.46 -9.42
C ASN A 163 -24.96 7.46 -10.57
N ASP A 164 -26.05 6.80 -10.98
CA ASP A 164 -26.05 5.76 -12.00
C ASP A 164 -26.39 6.28 -13.41
N PHE A 165 -26.60 7.58 -13.55
CA PHE A 165 -26.92 8.15 -14.86
C PHE A 165 -25.74 8.14 -15.84
N PHE A 166 -24.51 8.03 -15.35
CA PHE A 166 -23.31 8.15 -16.18
C PHE A 166 -22.26 7.12 -15.83
N ASP A 167 -21.81 6.36 -16.83
CA ASP A 167 -20.72 5.39 -16.73
C ASP A 167 -19.36 5.96 -17.19
N SER A 168 -19.28 7.29 -17.37
CA SER A 168 -18.09 7.95 -17.85
C SER A 168 -16.95 7.81 -16.83
N PRO A 169 -15.71 7.51 -17.29
CA PRO A 169 -14.55 7.49 -16.41
C PRO A 169 -14.29 8.89 -15.83
N ALA A 170 -13.51 8.94 -14.74
CA ALA A 170 -13.03 10.20 -14.21
C ALA A 170 -12.12 10.90 -15.23
N ARG A 171 -12.11 12.24 -15.22
CA ARG A 171 -11.16 13.07 -15.99
C ARG A 171 -9.77 13.02 -15.36
N SER A 172 -8.79 13.58 -16.04
CA SER A 172 -7.40 13.66 -15.57
C SER A 172 -7.21 14.44 -14.26
N ASP A 173 -8.14 15.35 -13.95
CA ASP A 173 -8.19 16.07 -12.68
C ASP A 173 -8.95 15.31 -11.56
N GLY A 174 -9.42 14.11 -11.85
CA GLY A 174 -10.19 13.27 -10.92
C GLY A 174 -11.69 13.60 -10.86
N SER A 175 -12.18 14.61 -11.58
CA SER A 175 -13.60 14.97 -11.63
C SER A 175 -14.44 13.91 -12.37
N GLN A 176 -15.71 13.77 -11.98
CA GLN A 176 -16.64 12.79 -12.53
C GLN A 176 -17.93 13.45 -12.99
N LYS A 177 -18.43 13.07 -14.17
CA LYS A 177 -19.64 13.66 -14.78
C LYS A 177 -20.87 13.57 -13.88
N TRP A 178 -21.08 12.44 -13.20
CA TRP A 178 -22.23 12.28 -12.30
C TRP A 178 -22.13 13.20 -11.08
N VAL A 179 -20.92 13.45 -10.55
CA VAL A 179 -20.70 14.37 -9.41
C VAL A 179 -20.97 15.81 -9.83
N ASP A 180 -20.50 16.22 -11.01
CA ASP A 180 -20.80 17.52 -11.58
C ASP A 180 -22.31 17.70 -11.85
N PHE A 181 -22.97 16.62 -12.29
CA PHE A 181 -24.41 16.61 -12.52
C PHE A 181 -25.18 16.87 -11.22
N VAL A 182 -24.92 16.11 -10.15
CA VAL A 182 -25.63 16.27 -8.88
C VAL A 182 -25.25 17.54 -8.14
N TYR A 183 -24.15 18.18 -8.42
CA TYR A 183 -23.86 19.54 -7.96
C TYR A 183 -24.86 20.55 -8.49
N THR A 184 -25.29 20.39 -9.76
CA THR A 184 -26.25 21.26 -10.43
C THR A 184 -27.70 20.83 -10.18
N TYR A 185 -27.96 19.54 -10.32
CA TYR A 185 -29.26 18.91 -10.14
C TYR A 185 -29.26 18.08 -8.83
N TRP A 186 -29.13 18.80 -7.72
CA TRP A 186 -28.93 18.21 -6.39
C TRP A 186 -30.20 17.58 -5.78
N HIS A 187 -31.36 17.77 -6.41
CA HIS A 187 -32.67 17.24 -5.99
C HIS A 187 -33.45 16.81 -7.23
N VAL A 188 -34.27 15.78 -7.12
CA VAL A 188 -35.07 15.28 -8.24
C VAL A 188 -35.99 16.41 -8.84
N ASP A 189 -36.51 17.31 -8.02
CA ASP A 189 -37.28 18.44 -8.48
C ASP A 189 -36.48 19.52 -9.23
N CYS A 190 -35.17 19.41 -9.29
CA CYS A 190 -34.40 20.24 -10.21
C CYS A 190 -34.60 19.80 -11.67
N VAL A 191 -35.03 18.56 -11.89
CA VAL A 191 -35.36 17.97 -13.19
C VAL A 191 -36.85 18.00 -13.44
N ARG A 192 -37.66 17.29 -12.64
CA ARG A 192 -39.12 17.17 -12.84
C ARG A 192 -39.92 18.42 -12.67
N GLY A 193 -39.37 19.46 -12.03
CA GLY A 193 -39.99 20.78 -11.94
C GLY A 193 -39.90 21.59 -13.23
N ARG A 194 -39.44 21.02 -14.35
CA ARG A 194 -39.37 21.61 -15.70
C ARG A 194 -40.20 20.76 -16.68
N SER A 195 -40.54 21.33 -17.83
CA SER A 195 -41.01 20.46 -18.94
C SER A 195 -39.84 19.64 -19.52
N PRO A 196 -40.11 18.52 -20.20
CA PRO A 196 -39.05 17.70 -20.84
C PRO A 196 -38.15 18.53 -21.76
N GLU A 197 -38.74 19.43 -22.56
CA GLU A 197 -38.01 20.28 -23.51
C GLU A 197 -37.15 21.31 -22.77
N ALA A 198 -37.69 21.95 -21.73
CA ALA A 198 -36.95 22.91 -20.92
C ALA A 198 -35.81 22.28 -20.14
N PHE A 199 -36.01 21.04 -19.68
CA PHE A 199 -34.91 20.26 -19.07
C PHE A 199 -33.85 19.90 -20.09
N ALA A 200 -34.22 19.39 -21.29
CA ALA A 200 -33.28 19.01 -22.34
C ALA A 200 -32.42 20.20 -22.76
N GLN A 201 -33.02 21.38 -22.95
CA GLN A 201 -32.26 22.59 -23.27
C GLN A 201 -31.32 23.00 -22.15
N HIS A 202 -31.76 22.99 -20.88
CA HIS A 202 -30.93 23.32 -19.74
C HIS A 202 -29.78 22.33 -19.56
N TYR A 203 -30.05 21.05 -19.82
CA TYR A 203 -29.01 20.00 -19.77
C TYR A 203 -27.99 20.14 -20.91
N GLN A 204 -28.43 20.53 -22.10
CA GLN A 204 -27.55 20.84 -23.24
C GLN A 204 -26.60 22.00 -22.89
N ASP A 205 -27.11 23.06 -22.32
CA ASP A 205 -26.35 24.25 -21.89
C ASP A 205 -25.37 23.87 -20.76
N TRP A 206 -25.78 22.99 -19.84
CA TRP A 206 -24.92 22.47 -18.79
C TRP A 206 -23.78 21.63 -19.39
N CYS A 207 -24.07 20.73 -20.34
CA CYS A 207 -23.06 19.93 -21.03
C CYS A 207 -22.03 20.83 -21.73
N ARG A 208 -22.49 21.86 -22.46
CA ARG A 208 -21.62 22.82 -23.13
C ARG A 208 -20.69 23.56 -22.17
N ARG A 209 -21.22 24.08 -21.07
CA ARG A 209 -20.44 24.80 -20.04
C ARG A 209 -19.42 23.92 -19.33
N LYS A 210 -19.74 22.65 -19.15
CA LYS A 210 -18.87 21.68 -18.46
C LYS A 210 -17.98 20.90 -19.40
N GLY A 211 -18.06 21.11 -20.71
CA GLY A 211 -17.28 20.38 -21.71
C GLY A 211 -17.65 18.90 -21.81
N TYR A 212 -18.93 18.57 -21.62
CA TYR A 212 -19.46 17.22 -21.82
C TYR A 212 -20.22 17.10 -23.13
N ASN A 213 -20.19 15.91 -23.74
CA ASN A 213 -21.00 15.62 -24.91
C ASN A 213 -22.50 15.57 -24.50
N PHE A 214 -23.34 16.27 -25.26
CA PHE A 214 -24.77 16.22 -25.12
C PHE A 214 -25.35 15.04 -25.90
N SER A 215 -26.41 14.45 -25.35
CA SER A 215 -27.24 13.44 -26.01
C SER A 215 -28.71 13.71 -25.64
N ALA A 216 -29.55 13.89 -26.64
CA ALA A 216 -30.98 14.10 -26.44
C ALA A 216 -31.65 12.88 -25.82
N SER A 217 -31.31 11.67 -26.29
CA SER A 217 -31.81 10.43 -25.70
C SER A 217 -31.43 10.26 -24.23
N LYS A 218 -30.23 10.73 -23.84
CA LYS A 218 -29.80 10.73 -22.43
C LYS A 218 -30.57 11.74 -21.60
N ALA A 219 -30.88 12.93 -22.14
CA ALA A 219 -31.72 13.91 -21.46
C ALA A 219 -33.12 13.36 -21.20
N GLU A 220 -33.74 12.75 -22.23
CA GLU A 220 -35.05 12.09 -22.13
C GLU A 220 -35.04 10.95 -21.08
N ALA A 221 -34.04 10.06 -21.11
CA ALA A 221 -33.90 8.99 -20.14
C ALA A 221 -33.77 9.49 -18.70
N ILE A 222 -32.98 10.56 -18.46
CA ILE A 222 -32.84 11.20 -17.15
C ILE A 222 -34.18 11.78 -16.70
N TYR A 223 -34.89 12.49 -17.59
CA TYR A 223 -36.17 13.11 -17.27
C TYR A 223 -37.24 12.08 -16.93
N SER A 224 -37.42 11.07 -17.80
CA SER A 224 -38.39 9.97 -17.60
C SER A 224 -38.13 9.24 -16.29
N ARG A 225 -36.89 8.83 -16.01
CA ARG A 225 -36.55 8.18 -14.75
C ARG A 225 -36.79 9.09 -13.53
N SER A 226 -36.57 10.40 -13.65
CA SER A 226 -36.78 11.37 -12.55
C SER A 226 -38.24 11.62 -12.23
N SER A 227 -39.13 11.44 -13.21
CA SER A 227 -40.57 11.73 -13.04
C SER A 227 -41.21 10.83 -11.99
N ASP A 228 -40.77 9.58 -11.86
CA ASP A 228 -41.36 8.57 -10.97
C ASP A 228 -40.61 8.43 -9.63
N LEU A 229 -39.53 9.20 -9.42
CA LEU A 229 -38.73 9.08 -8.21
C LEU A 229 -39.37 9.83 -7.03
N ILE A 230 -39.27 9.23 -5.85
CA ILE A 230 -39.72 9.82 -4.58
C ILE A 230 -38.49 10.28 -3.81
N ALA A 231 -38.43 11.58 -3.49
CA ALA A 231 -37.45 12.15 -2.57
C ALA A 231 -38.02 12.21 -1.16
N VAL A 232 -37.20 11.89 -0.17
CA VAL A 232 -37.54 11.99 1.26
C VAL A 232 -37.15 13.37 1.79
N PHE A 233 -36.00 13.89 1.38
CA PHE A 233 -35.59 15.25 1.76
C PHE A 233 -36.35 16.29 0.96
N PRO A 234 -36.71 17.47 1.59
CA PRO A 234 -37.31 18.56 0.88
C PRO A 234 -36.30 19.24 -0.04
N LYS A 235 -36.82 19.88 -1.09
CA LYS A 235 -36.02 20.75 -1.96
C LYS A 235 -35.82 22.12 -1.30
N ASP A 236 -34.90 22.18 -0.34
CA ASP A 236 -34.61 23.38 0.43
C ASP A 236 -33.10 23.72 0.43
N ASN A 237 -32.76 24.84 1.09
CA ASN A 237 -31.40 25.32 1.17
C ASN A 237 -30.48 24.37 2.00
N THR A 238 -31.03 23.66 2.98
CA THR A 238 -30.29 22.73 3.84
C THR A 238 -29.87 21.51 3.03
N THR A 239 -30.78 20.86 2.32
CA THR A 239 -30.50 19.73 1.44
C THR A 239 -29.47 20.10 0.35
N LYS A 240 -29.65 21.29 -0.26
CA LYS A 240 -28.72 21.82 -1.25
C LYS A 240 -27.31 22.00 -0.67
N MET A 241 -27.23 22.58 0.52
CA MET A 241 -25.93 22.78 1.22
C MET A 241 -25.24 21.45 1.48
N LEU A 242 -25.92 20.46 2.06
CA LEU A 242 -25.37 19.16 2.41
C LEU A 242 -24.79 18.46 1.17
N ILE A 243 -25.55 18.40 0.07
CA ILE A 243 -25.07 17.75 -1.15
C ILE A 243 -23.90 18.50 -1.76
N ARG A 244 -23.93 19.83 -1.81
CA ARG A 244 -22.83 20.63 -2.35
C ARG A 244 -21.56 20.51 -1.54
N GLN A 245 -21.64 20.44 -0.21
CA GLN A 245 -20.49 20.17 0.66
C GLN A 245 -19.92 18.77 0.42
N ALA A 246 -20.77 17.75 0.32
CA ALA A 246 -20.32 16.39 0.02
C ALA A 246 -19.63 16.30 -1.36
N VAL A 247 -20.16 16.97 -2.38
CA VAL A 247 -19.54 17.10 -3.70
C VAL A 247 -18.20 17.81 -3.61
N ALA A 248 -18.10 18.92 -2.89
CA ALA A 248 -16.84 19.66 -2.75
C ALA A 248 -15.76 18.82 -2.10
N MET A 249 -16.08 18.07 -1.03
CA MET A 249 -15.16 17.18 -0.35
C MET A 249 -14.71 16.02 -1.23
N LEU A 250 -15.63 15.40 -1.98
CA LEU A 250 -15.30 14.34 -2.92
C LEU A 250 -14.37 14.82 -4.05
N ASN A 251 -14.64 16.00 -4.61
CA ASN A 251 -13.82 16.59 -5.67
C ASN A 251 -12.42 16.95 -5.16
N ALA A 252 -12.30 17.58 -3.98
CA ALA A 252 -11.02 17.90 -3.36
C ALA A 252 -10.19 16.65 -3.10
N THR A 253 -10.80 15.61 -2.54
CA THR A 253 -10.14 14.33 -2.29
C THR A 253 -9.74 13.64 -3.60
N SER A 254 -10.58 13.71 -4.64
CA SER A 254 -10.29 13.14 -5.96
C SER A 254 -9.10 13.83 -6.64
N ALA A 255 -9.01 15.15 -6.56
CA ALA A 255 -7.90 15.93 -7.08
C ALA A 255 -6.58 15.59 -6.34
N THR A 256 -6.65 15.44 -5.01
CA THR A 256 -5.47 15.02 -4.21
C THR A 256 -4.98 13.63 -4.60
N VAL A 257 -5.89 12.67 -4.80
CA VAL A 257 -5.54 11.31 -5.26
C VAL A 257 -4.86 11.36 -6.62
N GLU A 258 -5.38 12.16 -7.55
CA GLU A 258 -4.82 12.26 -8.91
C GLU A 258 -3.45 12.94 -8.92
N SER A 259 -3.28 14.00 -8.14
CA SER A 259 -1.97 14.66 -7.96
C SER A 259 -0.92 13.71 -7.38
N LEU A 260 -1.29 12.91 -6.37
CA LEU A 260 -0.39 11.90 -5.80
C LEU A 260 -0.06 10.81 -6.81
N ARG A 261 -1.04 10.35 -7.60
CA ARG A 261 -0.81 9.36 -8.65
C ARG A 261 0.22 9.83 -9.67
N GLN A 262 0.06 11.07 -10.17
CA GLN A 262 0.99 11.67 -11.12
C GLN A 262 2.39 11.82 -10.51
N LYS A 263 2.47 12.33 -9.28
CA LYS A 263 3.77 12.52 -8.61
C LYS A 263 4.47 11.21 -8.31
N MET A 264 3.71 10.15 -7.96
CA MET A 264 4.27 8.80 -7.80
C MET A 264 4.84 8.25 -9.10
N ASP A 265 4.16 8.46 -10.22
CA ASP A 265 4.62 8.01 -11.54
C ASP A 265 5.90 8.76 -11.96
N GLU A 266 5.92 10.09 -11.82
CA GLU A 266 7.11 10.93 -12.04
C GLU A 266 8.29 10.48 -11.15
N THR A 267 8.05 10.24 -9.88
CA THR A 267 9.11 9.81 -8.95
C THR A 267 9.61 8.41 -9.27
N ALA A 268 8.71 7.50 -9.62
CA ALA A 268 9.07 6.14 -10.01
C ALA A 268 9.86 6.11 -11.33
N SER A 269 9.58 7.02 -12.27
CA SER A 269 10.28 7.09 -13.56
C SER A 269 11.76 7.44 -13.46
N ALA A 270 12.19 8.00 -12.31
CA ALA A 270 13.60 8.23 -12.02
C ALA A 270 14.36 6.97 -11.55
N LEU A 271 13.67 5.86 -11.29
CA LEU A 271 14.30 4.60 -10.89
C LEU A 271 14.70 3.77 -12.11
N PRO A 272 15.89 3.17 -12.13
CA PRO A 272 16.41 2.46 -13.30
C PRO A 272 15.49 1.31 -13.75
N GLU A 273 14.86 0.61 -12.82
CA GLU A 273 13.97 -0.51 -13.11
C GLU A 273 12.59 -0.11 -13.67
N TYR A 274 12.25 1.18 -13.71
CA TYR A 274 10.93 1.66 -14.17
C TYR A 274 10.52 1.14 -15.56
N PRO A 275 11.39 1.20 -16.60
CA PRO A 275 11.00 0.76 -17.94
C PRO A 275 10.63 -0.73 -18.00
N VAL A 276 11.41 -1.58 -17.34
CA VAL A 276 11.16 -3.02 -17.33
C VAL A 276 9.91 -3.39 -16.53
N VAL A 277 9.63 -2.64 -15.45
CA VAL A 277 8.41 -2.83 -14.64
C VAL A 277 7.18 -2.42 -15.43
N MET A 278 7.23 -1.26 -16.10
CA MET A 278 6.10 -0.74 -16.89
C MET A 278 5.80 -1.57 -18.14
N ALA A 279 6.78 -2.30 -18.66
CA ALA A 279 6.60 -3.23 -19.77
C ALA A 279 5.89 -4.54 -19.38
N MET A 280 5.63 -4.78 -18.09
CA MET A 280 4.93 -5.98 -17.63
C MET A 280 3.41 -5.85 -17.83
N HIS A 281 2.77 -6.88 -18.36
CA HIS A 281 1.32 -6.89 -18.53
C HIS A 281 0.58 -6.72 -17.18
N GLY A 282 -0.52 -5.98 -17.20
CA GLY A 282 -1.32 -5.67 -16.02
C GLY A 282 -0.76 -4.53 -15.16
N VAL A 283 0.47 -4.10 -15.42
CA VAL A 283 1.10 -2.94 -14.78
C VAL A 283 0.80 -1.68 -15.61
N GLY A 284 0.56 -0.58 -14.94
CA GLY A 284 0.27 0.70 -15.56
C GLY A 284 0.73 1.85 -14.65
N PRO A 285 0.51 3.12 -15.03
CA PRO A 285 1.06 4.29 -14.34
C PRO A 285 0.54 4.49 -12.89
N THR A 286 -0.39 3.66 -12.45
CA THR A 286 -0.82 3.61 -11.04
C THR A 286 -0.21 2.42 -10.31
N LEU A 287 -0.33 1.21 -10.90
CA LEU A 287 0.09 -0.01 -10.21
C LEU A 287 1.60 -0.25 -10.28
N GLY A 288 2.30 0.26 -11.31
CA GLY A 288 3.75 0.20 -11.43
C GLY A 288 4.47 0.92 -10.28
N PRO A 289 4.22 2.24 -10.10
CA PRO A 289 4.78 2.98 -8.97
C PRO A 289 4.42 2.39 -7.60
N GLN A 290 3.19 1.88 -7.41
CA GLN A 290 2.79 1.20 -6.18
C GLN A 290 3.57 -0.09 -5.94
N LEU A 291 3.77 -0.89 -6.99
CA LEU A 291 4.54 -2.13 -6.93
C LEU A 291 6.00 -1.84 -6.54
N MET A 292 6.63 -0.86 -7.21
CA MET A 292 8.00 -0.43 -6.93
C MET A 292 8.14 0.15 -5.52
N ALA A 293 7.17 0.96 -5.07
CA ALA A 293 7.13 1.50 -3.71
C ALA A 293 7.10 0.43 -2.62
N GLU A 294 6.38 -0.66 -2.85
CA GLU A 294 6.23 -1.72 -1.85
C GLU A 294 7.38 -2.73 -1.87
N ILE A 295 7.90 -3.05 -3.05
CA ILE A 295 9.04 -3.95 -3.19
C ILE A 295 10.34 -3.23 -2.76
N GLY A 296 10.50 -1.96 -3.15
CA GLY A 296 11.76 -1.24 -2.97
C GLY A 296 12.86 -1.84 -3.84
N ASP A 297 14.10 -1.82 -3.33
CA ASP A 297 15.22 -2.45 -4.01
C ASP A 297 15.05 -3.98 -4.06
N VAL A 298 15.00 -4.53 -5.27
CA VAL A 298 14.86 -5.98 -5.49
C VAL A 298 16.11 -6.75 -5.04
N THR A 299 17.26 -6.11 -5.05
CA THR A 299 18.55 -6.77 -4.69
C THR A 299 18.64 -7.15 -3.22
N ARG A 300 17.83 -6.52 -2.37
CA ARG A 300 17.69 -6.87 -0.93
C ARG A 300 17.15 -8.31 -0.71
N PHE A 301 16.51 -8.89 -1.71
CA PHE A 301 16.00 -10.26 -1.63
C PHE A 301 17.05 -11.23 -2.17
N THR A 302 17.51 -12.16 -1.36
CA THR A 302 18.53 -13.14 -1.74
C THR A 302 18.06 -14.08 -2.85
N HIS A 303 16.76 -14.36 -2.91
CA HIS A 303 16.13 -15.23 -3.90
C HIS A 303 14.65 -14.87 -4.09
N ARG A 304 14.05 -15.30 -5.20
CA ARG A 304 12.66 -14.98 -5.58
C ARG A 304 11.62 -15.45 -4.56
N GLU A 305 11.87 -16.53 -3.84
CA GLU A 305 10.99 -17.05 -2.79
C GLU A 305 10.93 -16.11 -1.58
N ALA A 306 12.01 -15.38 -1.28
CA ALA A 306 12.01 -14.36 -0.23
C ALA A 306 11.07 -13.18 -0.58
N LEU A 307 11.00 -12.80 -1.87
CA LEU A 307 10.06 -11.77 -2.33
C LEU A 307 8.60 -12.25 -2.25
N THR A 308 8.31 -13.51 -2.62
CA THR A 308 6.95 -14.05 -2.53
C THR A 308 6.48 -14.20 -1.08
N ALA A 309 7.37 -14.58 -0.18
CA ALA A 309 7.11 -14.61 1.27
C ALA A 309 6.87 -13.19 1.83
N PHE A 310 7.67 -12.21 1.39
CA PHE A 310 7.48 -10.80 1.75
C PHE A 310 6.12 -10.25 1.30
N ALA A 311 5.60 -10.72 0.16
CA ALA A 311 4.27 -10.37 -0.33
C ALA A 311 3.12 -11.15 0.36
N GLY A 312 3.43 -12.18 1.14
CA GLY A 312 2.45 -13.05 1.77
C GLY A 312 1.63 -13.89 0.79
N VAL A 313 2.17 -14.15 -0.41
CA VAL A 313 1.55 -15.00 -1.45
C VAL A 313 2.22 -16.37 -1.55
N ASP A 314 3.07 -16.70 -0.59
CA ASP A 314 3.75 -17.98 -0.50
C ASP A 314 2.86 -19.00 0.21
N PRO A 315 2.54 -20.16 -0.42
CA PRO A 315 1.82 -21.23 0.26
C PRO A 315 2.76 -21.86 1.29
N GLY A 316 2.33 -21.83 2.57
CA GLY A 316 3.08 -22.52 3.62
C GLY A 316 3.15 -24.02 3.36
N SER A 317 4.28 -24.66 3.67
CA SER A 317 4.36 -26.12 3.75
C SER A 317 3.99 -26.58 5.16
N ARG A 318 3.04 -27.49 5.28
CA ARG A 318 2.75 -28.19 6.54
C ARG A 318 2.95 -29.68 6.31
N GLN A 319 4.09 -30.18 6.78
CA GLN A 319 4.36 -31.61 6.89
C GLN A 319 4.38 -32.00 8.38
N SER A 320 3.64 -33.02 8.71
CA SER A 320 3.71 -33.67 10.01
C SER A 320 3.85 -35.17 9.78
N GLY A 321 5.04 -35.70 9.97
CA GLY A 321 5.38 -37.10 9.74
C GLY A 321 5.14 -37.51 8.27
N LYS A 322 4.33 -38.54 8.04
CA LYS A 322 3.99 -39.03 6.69
C LYS A 322 2.81 -38.28 6.02
N HIS A 323 2.20 -37.30 6.71
CA HIS A 323 1.08 -36.52 6.19
C HIS A 323 1.53 -35.17 5.63
N GLU A 324 1.48 -35.01 4.32
CA GLU A 324 1.62 -33.72 3.62
C GLU A 324 0.25 -33.13 3.32
N GLN A 325 -0.02 -31.94 3.86
CA GLN A 325 -1.26 -31.24 3.54
C GLN A 325 -1.20 -30.69 2.10
N LYS A 326 -1.99 -31.26 1.20
CA LYS A 326 -2.07 -30.89 -0.23
C LYS A 326 -2.60 -29.47 -0.48
N SER A 327 -3.21 -28.82 0.51
CA SER A 327 -3.74 -27.44 0.40
C SER A 327 -3.50 -26.68 1.69
N VAL A 328 -2.55 -25.77 1.67
CA VAL A 328 -2.21 -24.89 2.81
C VAL A 328 -2.59 -23.44 2.45
N ARG A 329 -3.22 -22.75 3.40
CA ARG A 329 -3.49 -21.32 3.26
C ARG A 329 -2.17 -20.54 3.24
N THR A 330 -2.12 -19.44 2.47
CA THR A 330 -0.99 -18.51 2.51
C THR A 330 -0.82 -17.93 3.91
N SER A 331 0.42 -17.65 4.30
CA SER A 331 0.76 -17.19 5.66
C SER A 331 0.13 -15.84 6.01
N LYS A 332 -0.18 -14.99 5.03
CA LYS A 332 -0.62 -13.59 5.18
C LYS A 332 0.29 -12.74 6.08
N LYS A 333 1.51 -13.22 6.37
CA LYS A 333 2.50 -12.55 7.22
C LYS A 333 3.31 -11.47 6.48
N GLY A 334 3.04 -11.26 5.18
CA GLY A 334 3.74 -10.30 4.32
C GLY A 334 3.14 -8.88 4.32
N SER A 335 3.60 -8.05 3.36
CA SER A 335 3.08 -6.69 3.15
C SER A 335 1.64 -6.72 2.62
N PRO A 336 0.64 -6.23 3.38
CA PRO A 336 -0.76 -6.20 2.91
C PRO A 336 -0.95 -5.26 1.72
N ASN A 337 -0.15 -4.20 1.59
CA ASN A 337 -0.23 -3.28 0.47
C ASN A 337 0.32 -3.91 -0.81
N LEU A 338 1.46 -4.60 -0.74
CA LEU A 338 1.97 -5.35 -1.88
C LEU A 338 0.97 -6.43 -2.32
N HIS A 339 0.39 -7.15 -1.37
CA HIS A 339 -0.66 -8.13 -1.65
C HIS A 339 -1.86 -7.51 -2.38
N LYS A 340 -2.36 -6.35 -1.91
CA LYS A 340 -3.45 -5.59 -2.55
C LYS A 340 -3.08 -5.20 -3.99
N THR A 341 -1.89 -4.62 -4.19
CA THR A 341 -1.42 -4.21 -5.52
C THR A 341 -1.32 -5.39 -6.48
N LEU A 342 -0.77 -6.53 -6.03
CA LEU A 342 -0.69 -7.74 -6.84
C LEU A 342 -2.06 -8.27 -7.25
N PHE A 343 -3.04 -8.28 -6.35
CA PHE A 343 -4.40 -8.70 -6.69
C PHE A 343 -5.07 -7.76 -7.68
N GLN A 344 -4.79 -6.46 -7.64
CA GLN A 344 -5.26 -5.50 -8.64
C GLN A 344 -4.62 -5.76 -10.02
N ILE A 345 -3.32 -6.08 -10.06
CA ILE A 345 -2.62 -6.48 -11.30
C ILE A 345 -3.26 -7.76 -11.86
N MET A 346 -3.46 -8.78 -11.04
CA MET A 346 -4.09 -10.05 -11.46
C MET A 346 -5.52 -9.84 -11.98
N ALA A 347 -6.31 -9.00 -11.33
CA ALA A 347 -7.65 -8.64 -11.81
C ALA A 347 -7.59 -7.92 -13.17
N GLY A 348 -6.61 -7.05 -13.36
CA GLY A 348 -6.34 -6.37 -14.62
C GLY A 348 -5.97 -7.36 -15.76
N LEU A 349 -5.14 -8.35 -15.46
CA LEU A 349 -4.78 -9.42 -16.40
C LEU A 349 -6.00 -10.26 -16.81
N LEU A 350 -6.84 -10.64 -15.84
CA LEU A 350 -8.08 -11.39 -16.14
C LEU A 350 -9.06 -10.59 -17.01
N LYS A 351 -9.14 -9.28 -16.82
CA LYS A 351 -10.02 -8.40 -17.60
C LYS A 351 -9.53 -8.21 -19.04
N ARG A 352 -8.20 -8.08 -19.22
CA ARG A 352 -7.60 -7.82 -20.54
C ARG A 352 -7.30 -9.08 -21.33
N SER A 353 -7.12 -10.20 -20.65
CA SER A 353 -6.85 -11.53 -21.23
C SER A 353 -5.74 -11.55 -22.29
N PRO A 354 -4.52 -11.03 -21.98
CA PRO A 354 -3.44 -10.97 -22.95
C PRO A 354 -2.96 -12.39 -23.32
N ALA A 355 -3.03 -12.72 -24.60
CA ALA A 355 -2.79 -14.10 -25.09
C ALA A 355 -1.32 -14.55 -24.91
N ASP A 356 -0.38 -13.61 -24.92
CA ASP A 356 1.07 -13.82 -24.84
C ASP A 356 1.63 -13.74 -23.41
N ASP A 357 0.79 -13.42 -22.40
CA ASP A 357 1.25 -13.29 -21.02
C ASP A 357 1.29 -14.63 -20.29
N PRO A 358 2.47 -15.06 -19.79
CA PRO A 358 2.63 -16.35 -19.13
C PRO A 358 1.92 -16.42 -17.76
N VAL A 359 1.64 -15.27 -17.12
CA VAL A 359 0.92 -15.21 -15.83
C VAL A 359 -0.57 -15.40 -16.10
N TYR A 360 -1.11 -14.69 -17.09
CA TYR A 360 -2.50 -14.86 -17.51
C TYR A 360 -2.78 -16.30 -17.93
N ALA A 361 -1.95 -16.86 -18.84
CA ALA A 361 -2.12 -18.25 -19.30
C ALA A 361 -2.10 -19.26 -18.15
N PHE A 362 -1.25 -19.03 -17.14
CA PHE A 362 -1.19 -19.86 -15.95
C PHE A 362 -2.45 -19.75 -15.07
N MET A 363 -2.97 -18.54 -14.88
CA MET A 363 -4.21 -18.30 -14.13
C MET A 363 -5.41 -18.92 -14.84
N ASP A 364 -5.50 -18.72 -16.15
CA ASP A 364 -6.59 -19.25 -16.99
C ASP A 364 -6.61 -20.78 -16.98
N LYS A 365 -5.44 -21.42 -17.11
CA LYS A 365 -5.32 -22.89 -16.95
C LYS A 365 -5.85 -23.38 -15.60
N LYS A 366 -5.55 -22.67 -14.50
CA LYS A 366 -6.06 -23.03 -13.17
C LYS A 366 -7.57 -22.80 -13.05
N ARG A 367 -8.08 -21.73 -13.66
CA ARG A 367 -9.51 -21.44 -13.73
C ARG A 367 -10.26 -22.53 -14.50
N ALA A 368 -9.72 -22.95 -15.65
CA ALA A 368 -10.26 -24.06 -16.45
C ALA A 368 -10.27 -25.39 -15.69
N GLN A 369 -9.34 -25.59 -14.75
CA GLN A 369 -9.30 -26.74 -13.83
C GLN A 369 -10.33 -26.64 -12.67
N GLY A 370 -11.22 -25.65 -12.67
CA GLY A 370 -12.21 -25.43 -11.62
C GLY A 370 -11.65 -24.96 -10.27
N LYS A 371 -10.44 -24.40 -10.23
CA LYS A 371 -9.86 -23.87 -8.98
C LYS A 371 -10.62 -22.62 -8.52
N PRO A 372 -10.85 -22.45 -7.20
CA PRO A 372 -11.50 -21.25 -6.64
C PRO A 372 -10.75 -19.95 -6.99
N TYR A 373 -11.47 -18.83 -7.04
CA TYR A 373 -10.97 -17.51 -7.40
C TYR A 373 -9.66 -17.14 -6.68
N TYR A 374 -9.64 -17.19 -5.36
CA TYR A 374 -8.45 -16.83 -4.59
C TYR A 374 -7.24 -17.76 -4.82
N VAL A 375 -7.47 -19.01 -5.21
CA VAL A 375 -6.40 -19.98 -5.49
C VAL A 375 -5.65 -19.59 -6.75
N TYR A 376 -6.35 -19.32 -7.86
CA TYR A 376 -5.65 -18.95 -9.09
C TYR A 376 -5.12 -17.51 -9.05
N MET A 377 -5.78 -16.59 -8.34
CA MET A 377 -5.26 -15.23 -8.12
C MET A 377 -3.94 -15.23 -7.33
N THR A 378 -3.88 -15.97 -6.22
CA THR A 378 -2.66 -16.10 -5.41
C THR A 378 -1.55 -16.80 -6.19
N ALA A 379 -1.88 -17.85 -6.94
CA ALA A 379 -0.90 -18.56 -7.77
C ALA A 379 -0.37 -17.67 -8.90
N GLY A 380 -1.23 -16.84 -9.51
CA GLY A 380 -0.85 -15.83 -10.47
C GLY A 380 0.10 -14.78 -9.88
N ALA A 381 -0.25 -14.22 -8.72
CA ALA A 381 0.56 -13.25 -7.99
C ALA A 381 1.95 -13.80 -7.63
N ASN A 382 2.03 -15.06 -7.18
CA ASN A 382 3.30 -15.73 -6.92
C ASN A 382 4.14 -15.85 -8.20
N LYS A 383 3.53 -16.33 -9.31
CA LYS A 383 4.21 -16.43 -10.60
C LYS A 383 4.67 -15.07 -11.13
N PHE A 384 3.84 -14.03 -11.00
CA PHE A 384 4.16 -12.67 -11.39
C PHE A 384 5.41 -12.15 -10.65
N LEU A 385 5.46 -12.29 -9.32
CA LEU A 385 6.62 -11.85 -8.53
C LEU A 385 7.91 -12.58 -8.88
N ARG A 386 7.84 -13.87 -9.21
CA ARG A 386 9.02 -14.62 -9.64
C ARG A 386 9.56 -14.11 -10.98
N ILE A 387 8.67 -13.74 -11.91
CA ILE A 387 9.04 -13.12 -13.20
C ILE A 387 9.57 -11.70 -12.95
N TYR A 388 8.90 -10.91 -12.12
CA TYR A 388 9.35 -9.58 -11.71
C TYR A 388 10.79 -9.62 -11.16
N TYR A 389 11.04 -10.49 -10.19
CA TYR A 389 12.36 -10.66 -9.58
C TYR A 389 13.45 -10.97 -10.62
N GLY A 390 13.20 -11.91 -11.52
CA GLY A 390 14.15 -12.28 -12.57
C GLY A 390 14.42 -11.11 -13.51
N ARG A 391 13.39 -10.53 -14.10
CA ARG A 391 13.51 -9.44 -15.09
C ARG A 391 14.18 -8.18 -14.52
N VAL A 392 13.77 -7.75 -13.33
CA VAL A 392 14.33 -6.54 -12.72
C VAL A 392 15.77 -6.76 -12.29
N LYS A 393 16.10 -7.92 -11.72
CA LYS A 393 17.47 -8.23 -11.31
C LYS A 393 18.43 -8.33 -12.51
N GLU A 394 18.00 -8.98 -13.57
CA GLU A 394 18.76 -9.08 -14.84
C GLU A 394 18.99 -7.69 -15.44
N TYR A 395 17.96 -6.87 -15.51
CA TYR A 395 18.04 -5.51 -16.03
C TYR A 395 19.05 -4.66 -15.24
N LEU A 396 18.94 -4.64 -13.90
CA LEU A 396 19.85 -3.88 -13.05
C LEU A 396 21.30 -4.38 -13.11
N SER A 397 21.54 -5.68 -13.34
CA SER A 397 22.91 -6.20 -13.51
C SER A 397 23.53 -5.77 -14.83
N THR A 398 22.75 -5.72 -15.91
CA THR A 398 23.22 -5.29 -17.24
C THR A 398 23.48 -3.77 -17.30
N ASP A 399 22.67 -2.98 -16.60
CA ASP A 399 22.82 -1.52 -16.50
C ASP A 399 24.11 -1.15 -15.74
N THR A 400 24.41 -1.87 -14.68
CA THR A 400 25.65 -1.66 -13.88
C THR A 400 26.93 -2.05 -14.66
N GLU A 401 26.87 -2.99 -15.58
CA GLU A 401 28.00 -3.36 -16.45
C GLU A 401 28.23 -2.32 -17.55
N ALA A 402 27.16 -1.69 -18.05
CA ALA A 402 27.23 -0.63 -19.06
C ALA A 402 27.82 0.69 -18.52
N ASP A 403 27.53 1.02 -17.25
CA ASP A 403 28.07 2.22 -16.59
C ASP A 403 29.56 2.07 -16.15
N ASN A 404 30.07 0.86 -16.11
CA ASN A 404 31.47 0.55 -15.73
C ASN A 404 32.38 0.26 -16.94
N ALA A 405 31.85 0.29 -18.16
CA ALA A 405 32.57 0.06 -19.43
C ALA A 405 32.77 1.38 -20.19
#